data_1317f12c1ab19707d2294c6d02e1f9d9
#
_entry.id   1317f12c1ab19707d2294c6d02e1f9d9
#
_cell.length_a   1.000
_cell.length_b   1.000
_cell.length_c   1.000
_cell.angle_alpha   90.00
_cell.angle_beta   90.00
_cell.angle_gamma   90.00
#
_symmetry.space_group_name_H-M   'P 1'
#
loop_
_entity.id
_entity.type
_entity.pdbx_description
1 polymer ?
#
loop_
_entity_poly.entity_id
_entity_poly.type
_entity_poly.pdbx_seq_one_letter_code
_entity_poly.pdbx_strand_id
1 'polypeptide(L)'
;MIILRKAAHVFFDNLLSVFCLPFKLNNRVCIFNSTGNVNYNFNSRFLFEFITKQRDSQLMCYFVVNDDVLREKLLNSGHRNIISSKSFKNKILILQAKAWICSTIEPPVGCFIKRRQRIVYHLGHGVPLKNIGMAENQISLVKRINRYIKLRMFSHVTCYSLFFKDVLYRAFNKNDAIDYLFLGQPRNDTILAESGECKIDLTISSLGSFSEKEFFQSKKILYCPTWRNYAKTRFFPFTDFEPIELNRFLEQKNIIIFTREHPYYKFEKPRGIENIKRIVPLNADVLPDVTPYLSCFDLMITDYSSIFIDFMITEKPVAFIPYDLEKYEKLVGFSKPYKEITSGKYIHSFSQFLHVIGNDSFSGYTKEYLSNFNVKSRGNCLEHYLKIQELIKLD
;
A
#
# COMPACT_ATOMS: atom_id res chain seq x y z
N MET A 1 -20.89 -24.54 -1.25
CA MET A 1 -21.91 -23.51 -0.94
C MET A 1 -21.40 -22.07 -1.12
N ILE A 2 -20.25 -21.68 -0.56
CA ILE A 2 -19.70 -20.31 -0.66
C ILE A 2 -19.38 -19.88 -2.10
N ILE A 3 -18.79 -20.75 -2.91
CA ILE A 3 -18.44 -20.45 -4.32
C ILE A 3 -19.68 -20.22 -5.17
N LEU A 4 -20.71 -21.06 -4.99
CA LEU A 4 -21.99 -20.91 -5.71
C LEU A 4 -22.71 -19.60 -5.36
N ARG A 5 -22.69 -19.19 -4.08
CA ARG A 5 -23.24 -17.90 -3.66
C ARG A 5 -22.48 -16.72 -4.29
N LYS A 6 -21.14 -16.78 -4.31
CA LYS A 6 -20.33 -15.74 -4.98
C LYS A 6 -20.63 -15.68 -6.48
N ALA A 7 -20.73 -16.81 -7.16
CA ALA A 7 -21.06 -16.85 -8.58
C ALA A 7 -22.46 -16.26 -8.86
N ALA A 8 -23.47 -16.61 -8.05
CA ALA A 8 -24.80 -16.05 -8.14
C ALA A 8 -24.81 -14.52 -7.97
N HIS A 9 -24.08 -14.00 -6.96
CA HIS A 9 -23.95 -12.54 -6.76
C HIS A 9 -23.32 -11.84 -7.98
N VAL A 10 -22.25 -12.41 -8.53
CA VAL A 10 -21.60 -11.87 -9.74
C VAL A 10 -22.55 -11.90 -10.93
N PHE A 11 -23.31 -12.97 -11.11
CA PHE A 11 -24.31 -13.08 -12.16
C PHE A 11 -25.39 -11.98 -12.03
N PHE A 12 -25.99 -11.83 -10.85
CA PHE A 12 -26.97 -10.78 -10.58
C PHE A 12 -26.41 -9.37 -10.78
N ASP A 13 -25.18 -9.10 -10.36
CA ASP A 13 -24.54 -7.79 -10.53
C ASP A 13 -24.33 -7.46 -12.00
N ASN A 14 -23.98 -8.46 -12.83
CA ASN A 14 -23.87 -8.26 -14.28
C ASN A 14 -25.23 -8.06 -14.94
N LEU A 15 -26.25 -8.83 -14.56
CA LEU A 15 -27.62 -8.65 -15.06
C LEU A 15 -28.12 -7.25 -14.71
N LEU A 16 -27.99 -6.81 -13.48
CA LEU A 16 -28.35 -5.46 -13.04
C LEU A 16 -27.58 -4.39 -13.82
N SER A 17 -26.30 -4.65 -14.13
CA SER A 17 -25.49 -3.74 -14.92
C SER A 17 -26.03 -3.58 -16.34
N VAL A 18 -26.52 -4.66 -16.98
CA VAL A 18 -27.19 -4.59 -18.28
C VAL A 18 -28.45 -3.72 -18.19
N PHE A 19 -29.29 -3.93 -17.18
CA PHE A 19 -30.47 -3.09 -16.95
C PHE A 19 -30.13 -1.62 -16.74
N CYS A 20 -28.99 -1.32 -16.17
CA CYS A 20 -28.52 0.06 -15.95
C CYS A 20 -27.93 0.71 -17.20
N LEU A 21 -27.64 -0.02 -18.31
CA LEU A 21 -27.01 0.53 -19.50
C LEU A 21 -27.76 1.70 -20.15
N PRO A 22 -29.10 1.67 -20.26
CA PRO A 22 -29.86 2.78 -20.89
C PRO A 22 -29.80 4.08 -20.07
N PHE A 23 -29.58 4.01 -18.77
CA PHE A 23 -29.61 5.19 -17.90
C PHE A 23 -28.30 5.97 -18.01
N LYS A 24 -28.39 7.30 -17.99
CA LYS A 24 -27.22 8.17 -18.00
C LYS A 24 -26.40 7.98 -16.71
N LEU A 25 -25.06 8.08 -16.83
CA LEU A 25 -24.19 8.13 -15.67
C LEU A 25 -24.36 9.45 -14.94
N ASN A 26 -24.33 9.41 -13.61
CA ASN A 26 -24.33 10.62 -12.79
C ASN A 26 -22.90 11.18 -12.72
N ASN A 27 -22.67 12.30 -13.40
CA ASN A 27 -21.35 12.92 -13.51
C ASN A 27 -20.76 13.42 -12.16
N ARG A 28 -21.60 13.55 -11.12
CA ARG A 28 -21.13 13.98 -9.80
C ARG A 28 -20.77 12.82 -8.88
N VAL A 29 -21.12 11.57 -9.23
CA VAL A 29 -20.92 10.43 -8.34
C VAL A 29 -19.59 9.73 -8.62
N CYS A 30 -18.76 9.65 -7.58
CA CYS A 30 -17.51 8.90 -7.54
C CYS A 30 -17.56 7.79 -6.50
N ILE A 31 -17.26 6.57 -6.90
CA ILE A 31 -17.21 5.41 -6.00
C ILE A 31 -15.78 5.00 -5.77
N PHE A 32 -15.38 4.96 -4.52
CA PHE A 32 -14.07 4.50 -4.07
C PHE A 32 -14.16 3.09 -3.52
N ASN A 33 -13.11 2.31 -3.72
CA ASN A 33 -12.97 1.00 -3.10
C ASN A 33 -11.50 0.60 -2.91
N SER A 34 -11.30 -0.41 -2.08
CA SER A 34 -10.00 -0.97 -1.81
C SER A 34 -10.08 -2.50 -1.74
N THR A 35 -9.13 -3.14 -1.06
CA THR A 35 -8.90 -4.58 -1.04
C THR A 35 -10.20 -5.36 -0.78
N GLY A 36 -10.61 -6.14 -1.78
CA GLY A 36 -11.76 -7.05 -1.70
C GLY A 36 -13.10 -6.38 -1.42
N ASN A 37 -13.17 -5.04 -1.49
CA ASN A 37 -14.34 -4.25 -1.06
C ASN A 37 -14.71 -4.42 0.42
N VAL A 38 -13.78 -4.88 1.25
CA VAL A 38 -14.01 -5.11 2.69
C VAL A 38 -13.12 -4.24 3.58
N ASN A 39 -12.06 -3.66 3.03
CA ASN A 39 -11.11 -2.81 3.76
C ASN A 39 -11.26 -1.33 3.40
N TYR A 40 -10.84 -0.48 4.33
CA TYR A 40 -10.73 0.97 4.17
C TYR A 40 -9.26 1.36 4.29
N ASN A 41 -8.51 1.24 3.18
CA ASN A 41 -7.05 1.40 3.19
C ASN A 41 -6.51 1.90 1.84
N PHE A 42 -5.19 2.05 1.75
CA PHE A 42 -4.42 2.41 0.56
C PHE A 42 -4.78 3.79 -0.05
N ASN A 43 -4.32 4.05 -1.27
CA ASN A 43 -4.44 5.34 -1.93
C ASN A 43 -5.89 5.85 -2.07
N SER A 44 -6.84 4.93 -2.30
CA SER A 44 -8.26 5.30 -2.42
C SER A 44 -8.83 5.88 -1.13
N ARG A 45 -8.41 5.40 0.06
CA ARG A 45 -8.79 5.97 1.34
C ARG A 45 -8.34 7.41 1.47
N PHE A 46 -7.05 7.66 1.27
CA PHE A 46 -6.48 9.01 1.46
C PHE A 46 -7.06 10.02 0.48
N LEU A 47 -7.25 9.61 -0.78
CA LEU A 47 -7.89 10.48 -1.77
C LEU A 47 -9.37 10.74 -1.45
N PHE A 48 -10.12 9.73 -1.01
CA PHE A 48 -11.49 9.89 -0.57
C PHE A 48 -11.62 10.87 0.60
N GLU A 49 -10.78 10.70 1.64
CA GLU A 49 -10.74 11.59 2.80
C GLU A 49 -10.37 13.03 2.40
N PHE A 50 -9.43 13.18 1.47
CA PHE A 50 -9.06 14.50 0.95
C PHE A 50 -10.24 15.18 0.24
N ILE A 51 -10.87 14.50 -0.72
CA ILE A 51 -11.96 15.09 -1.53
C ILE A 51 -13.18 15.42 -0.66
N THR A 52 -13.52 14.55 0.29
CA THR A 52 -14.68 14.78 1.17
C THR A 52 -14.51 15.93 2.14
N LYS A 53 -13.28 16.41 2.36
CA LYS A 53 -12.97 17.60 3.15
C LYS A 53 -13.01 18.90 2.33
N GLN A 54 -13.03 18.82 0.99
CA GLN A 54 -13.12 20.00 0.12
C GLN A 54 -14.53 20.58 0.17
N ARG A 55 -14.68 21.80 0.73
CA ARG A 55 -16.00 22.45 0.91
C ARG A 55 -16.71 22.73 -0.42
N ASP A 56 -15.94 23.08 -1.45
CA ASP A 56 -16.44 23.46 -2.76
C ASP A 56 -16.51 22.28 -3.76
N SER A 57 -16.32 21.05 -3.27
CA SER A 57 -16.37 19.87 -4.13
C SER A 57 -17.81 19.62 -4.61
N GLN A 58 -17.99 19.64 -5.91
CA GLN A 58 -19.26 19.22 -6.54
C GLN A 58 -19.41 17.69 -6.61
N LEU A 59 -18.37 16.94 -6.21
CA LEU A 59 -18.36 15.48 -6.27
C LEU A 59 -19.07 14.85 -5.08
N MET A 60 -19.95 13.93 -5.35
CA MET A 60 -20.58 13.05 -4.35
C MET A 60 -19.76 11.76 -4.26
N CYS A 61 -18.86 11.70 -3.29
CA CYS A 61 -17.97 10.57 -3.09
C CYS A 61 -18.56 9.56 -2.09
N TYR A 62 -18.47 8.27 -2.44
CA TYR A 62 -18.85 7.15 -1.58
C TYR A 62 -17.72 6.12 -1.55
N PHE A 63 -17.47 5.51 -0.40
CA PHE A 63 -16.50 4.43 -0.26
C PHE A 63 -17.19 3.10 0.06
N VAL A 64 -16.84 2.05 -0.69
CA VAL A 64 -17.46 0.73 -0.52
C VAL A 64 -16.69 -0.08 0.51
N VAL A 65 -17.39 -0.46 1.61
CA VAL A 65 -16.91 -1.37 2.64
C VAL A 65 -17.99 -2.40 2.94
N ASN A 66 -17.77 -3.65 2.52
CA ASN A 66 -18.72 -4.75 2.69
C ASN A 66 -18.55 -5.52 4.02
N ASP A 67 -17.50 -5.23 4.77
CA ASP A 67 -17.37 -5.67 6.15
C ASP A 67 -18.28 -4.81 7.04
N ASP A 68 -19.27 -5.44 7.64
CA ASP A 68 -20.31 -4.73 8.38
C ASP A 68 -19.74 -4.13 9.68
N VAL A 69 -18.83 -4.85 10.36
CA VAL A 69 -18.20 -4.39 11.61
C VAL A 69 -17.30 -3.18 11.35
N LEU A 70 -16.45 -3.27 10.33
CA LEU A 70 -15.57 -2.15 9.96
C LEU A 70 -16.39 -0.96 9.51
N ARG A 71 -17.46 -1.17 8.72
CA ARG A 71 -18.31 -0.07 8.23
C ARG A 71 -18.98 0.67 9.39
N GLU A 72 -19.55 -0.04 10.34
CA GLU A 72 -20.15 0.55 11.55
C GLU A 72 -19.13 1.32 12.38
N LYS A 73 -17.94 0.74 12.59
CA LYS A 73 -16.84 1.43 13.27
C LYS A 73 -16.46 2.75 12.58
N LEU A 74 -16.36 2.76 11.25
CA LEU A 74 -16.06 3.97 10.47
C LEU A 74 -17.18 5.02 10.58
N LEU A 75 -18.44 4.61 10.48
CA LEU A 75 -19.58 5.52 10.63
C LEU A 75 -19.63 6.14 12.04
N ASN A 76 -19.40 5.33 13.07
CA ASN A 76 -19.39 5.78 14.47
C ASN A 76 -18.20 6.71 14.78
N SER A 77 -17.08 6.58 14.05
CA SER A 77 -15.93 7.49 14.14
C SER A 77 -16.07 8.77 13.28
N GLY A 78 -17.28 9.04 12.76
CA GLY A 78 -17.61 10.28 12.06
C GLY A 78 -17.36 10.26 10.55
N HIS A 79 -16.90 9.15 9.97
CA HIS A 79 -16.79 9.03 8.52
C HIS A 79 -18.19 9.01 7.89
N ARG A 80 -18.38 9.76 6.82
CA ARG A 80 -19.65 9.81 6.07
C ARG A 80 -19.50 9.11 4.72
N ASN A 81 -20.65 8.71 4.12
CA ASN A 81 -20.68 8.12 2.79
C ASN A 81 -19.93 6.78 2.65
N ILE A 82 -19.80 6.02 3.74
CA ILE A 82 -19.31 4.65 3.71
C ILE A 82 -20.50 3.73 3.45
N ILE A 83 -20.49 3.02 2.33
CA ILE A 83 -21.64 2.23 1.85
C ILE A 83 -21.27 0.75 1.67
N SER A 84 -22.26 -0.12 1.64
CA SER A 84 -22.11 -1.53 1.26
C SER A 84 -22.65 -1.78 -0.15
N SER A 85 -21.94 -2.50 -0.98
CA SER A 85 -22.43 -2.97 -2.28
C SER A 85 -23.37 -4.20 -2.17
N LYS A 86 -23.70 -4.66 -0.96
CA LYS A 86 -24.70 -5.72 -0.74
C LYS A 86 -26.14 -5.21 -0.94
N SER A 87 -26.42 -3.94 -0.65
CA SER A 87 -27.72 -3.31 -0.79
C SER A 87 -28.07 -3.03 -2.26
N PHE A 88 -29.29 -3.36 -2.68
CA PHE A 88 -29.78 -3.11 -4.05
C PHE A 88 -29.72 -1.63 -4.43
N LYS A 89 -30.15 -0.73 -3.53
CA LYS A 89 -30.09 0.73 -3.72
C LYS A 89 -28.66 1.19 -3.99
N ASN A 90 -27.70 0.70 -3.20
CA ASN A 90 -26.30 1.06 -3.36
C ASN A 90 -25.68 0.46 -4.64
N LYS A 91 -26.11 -0.75 -5.06
CA LYS A 91 -25.69 -1.32 -6.35
C LYS A 91 -26.10 -0.42 -7.52
N ILE A 92 -27.33 0.09 -7.52
CA ILE A 92 -27.78 1.03 -8.56
C ILE A 92 -26.94 2.30 -8.52
N LEU A 93 -26.70 2.89 -7.34
CA LEU A 93 -25.84 4.07 -7.18
C LEU A 93 -24.43 3.82 -7.75
N ILE A 94 -23.82 2.68 -7.42
CA ILE A 94 -22.49 2.29 -7.91
C ILE A 94 -22.50 2.11 -9.43
N LEU A 95 -23.54 1.46 -9.98
CA LEU A 95 -23.65 1.20 -11.41
C LEU A 95 -24.01 2.46 -12.23
N GLN A 96 -24.57 3.50 -11.62
CA GLN A 96 -24.82 4.80 -12.25
C GLN A 96 -23.71 5.82 -12.02
N ALA A 97 -22.69 5.51 -11.21
CA ALA A 97 -21.59 6.41 -10.96
C ALA A 97 -20.74 6.65 -12.22
N LYS A 98 -20.30 7.89 -12.41
CA LYS A 98 -19.41 8.31 -13.50
C LYS A 98 -18.00 7.77 -13.31
N ALA A 99 -17.50 7.72 -12.07
CA ALA A 99 -16.15 7.28 -11.78
C ALA A 99 -16.11 6.17 -10.73
N TRP A 100 -15.28 5.16 -10.98
CA TRP A 100 -14.84 4.16 -10.01
C TRP A 100 -13.35 4.35 -9.77
N ILE A 101 -12.95 4.55 -8.53
CA ILE A 101 -11.58 4.89 -8.13
C ILE A 101 -11.07 3.80 -7.19
N CYS A 102 -10.16 2.97 -7.70
CA CYS A 102 -9.81 1.69 -7.09
C CYS A 102 -8.33 1.66 -6.69
N SER A 103 -8.01 1.22 -5.49
CA SER A 103 -6.62 0.91 -5.12
C SER A 103 -6.18 -0.48 -5.59
N THR A 104 -7.12 -1.37 -5.91
CA THR A 104 -6.87 -2.73 -6.40
C THR A 104 -7.62 -3.00 -7.69
N ILE A 105 -7.45 -4.19 -8.27
CA ILE A 105 -8.10 -4.55 -9.54
C ILE A 105 -9.56 -5.01 -9.37
N GLU A 106 -10.08 -5.07 -8.15
CA GLU A 106 -11.47 -5.43 -7.88
C GLU A 106 -12.37 -4.23 -8.16
N PRO A 107 -13.43 -4.40 -8.98
CA PRO A 107 -14.46 -3.36 -9.13
C PRO A 107 -15.29 -3.25 -7.83
N PRO A 108 -15.93 -2.09 -7.57
CA PRO A 108 -16.71 -1.86 -6.35
C PRO A 108 -17.99 -2.71 -6.25
N VAL A 109 -18.38 -3.34 -7.34
CA VAL A 109 -19.48 -4.32 -7.45
C VAL A 109 -19.08 -5.42 -8.41
N GLY A 110 -19.66 -6.61 -8.32
CA GLY A 110 -19.30 -7.80 -9.10
C GLY A 110 -19.61 -7.70 -10.61
N CYS A 111 -19.43 -6.54 -11.21
CA CYS A 111 -19.75 -6.23 -12.60
C CYS A 111 -18.49 -6.22 -13.48
N PHE A 112 -18.56 -6.90 -14.63
CA PHE A 112 -17.51 -6.95 -15.65
C PHE A 112 -17.93 -6.32 -16.99
N ILE A 113 -19.07 -5.59 -17.01
CA ILE A 113 -19.55 -4.90 -18.18
C ILE A 113 -18.94 -3.51 -18.23
N LYS A 114 -18.05 -3.30 -19.19
CA LYS A 114 -17.40 -2.01 -19.40
C LYS A 114 -18.38 -1.01 -20.00
N ARG A 115 -18.60 0.10 -19.31
CA ARG A 115 -19.32 1.25 -19.88
C ARG A 115 -18.32 2.24 -20.46
N ARG A 116 -18.44 2.55 -21.76
CA ARG A 116 -17.50 3.42 -22.48
C ARG A 116 -17.30 4.78 -21.82
N GLN A 117 -18.36 5.34 -21.26
CA GLN A 117 -18.34 6.67 -20.64
C GLN A 117 -17.92 6.68 -19.15
N ARG A 118 -17.77 5.50 -18.53
CA ARG A 118 -17.34 5.41 -17.13
C ARG A 118 -15.84 5.49 -17.03
N ILE A 119 -15.36 6.32 -16.13
CA ILE A 119 -13.98 6.38 -15.72
C ILE A 119 -13.75 5.25 -14.70
N VAL A 120 -12.83 4.33 -14.98
CA VAL A 120 -12.37 3.32 -14.03
C VAL A 120 -10.90 3.57 -13.81
N TYR A 121 -10.57 4.13 -12.66
CA TYR A 121 -9.25 4.66 -12.37
C TYR A 121 -8.55 3.82 -11.30
N HIS A 122 -7.41 3.23 -11.64
CA HIS A 122 -6.56 2.47 -10.74
C HIS A 122 -5.50 3.36 -10.11
N LEU A 123 -5.61 3.60 -8.80
CA LEU A 123 -4.62 4.37 -8.03
C LEU A 123 -3.42 3.54 -7.59
N GLY A 124 -3.57 2.21 -7.53
CA GLY A 124 -2.59 1.32 -6.93
C GLY A 124 -2.54 1.41 -5.39
N HIS A 125 -1.66 0.59 -4.82
CA HIS A 125 -1.46 0.48 -3.37
C HIS A 125 0.03 0.37 -2.99
N GLY A 126 0.88 0.88 -3.81
CA GLY A 126 2.34 0.89 -3.71
C GLY A 126 2.98 0.72 -5.08
N VAL A 127 4.21 1.17 -5.19
CA VAL A 127 5.00 0.99 -6.41
C VAL A 127 5.26 -0.50 -6.63
N PRO A 128 5.05 -1.03 -7.84
CA PRO A 128 5.16 -2.47 -8.09
C PRO A 128 6.62 -2.90 -8.24
N LEU A 129 7.24 -3.37 -7.16
CA LEU A 129 8.59 -3.96 -7.20
C LEU A 129 8.60 -5.40 -7.71
N LYS A 130 7.47 -6.09 -7.57
CA LYS A 130 7.27 -7.48 -8.00
C LYS A 130 6.55 -7.51 -9.34
N ASN A 131 6.70 -8.61 -10.05
CA ASN A 131 5.82 -8.89 -11.18
C ASN A 131 4.39 -9.04 -10.69
N ILE A 132 3.50 -8.22 -11.22
CA ILE A 132 2.08 -8.16 -10.84
C ILE A 132 1.17 -8.27 -12.05
N GLY A 133 -0.12 -8.48 -11.80
CA GLY A 133 -1.12 -8.50 -12.86
C GLY A 133 -0.88 -9.61 -13.88
N MET A 134 -0.85 -9.25 -15.15
CA MET A 134 -0.60 -10.19 -16.25
C MET A 134 0.89 -10.56 -16.39
N ALA A 135 1.80 -9.80 -15.78
CA ALA A 135 3.24 -10.07 -15.76
C ALA A 135 3.68 -11.00 -14.61
N GLU A 136 2.75 -11.43 -13.73
CA GLU A 136 3.07 -12.32 -12.61
C GLU A 136 3.59 -13.67 -13.09
N ASN A 137 4.65 -14.18 -12.46
CA ASN A 137 5.21 -15.49 -12.75
C ASN A 137 4.22 -16.61 -12.38
N GLN A 138 4.19 -17.69 -13.16
CA GLN A 138 3.44 -18.91 -12.86
C GLN A 138 1.93 -18.69 -12.57
N ILE A 139 1.29 -17.80 -13.31
CA ILE A 139 -0.15 -17.58 -13.20
C ILE A 139 -0.94 -18.73 -13.84
N SER A 140 -1.87 -19.35 -13.12
CA SER A 140 -2.78 -20.36 -13.68
C SER A 140 -3.71 -19.76 -14.74
N LEU A 141 -4.17 -20.57 -15.71
CA LEU A 141 -5.05 -20.12 -16.78
C LEU A 141 -6.33 -19.47 -16.24
N VAL A 142 -6.98 -20.07 -15.26
CA VAL A 142 -8.19 -19.53 -14.62
C VAL A 142 -7.93 -18.17 -14.00
N LYS A 143 -6.84 -18.01 -13.27
CA LYS A 143 -6.42 -16.75 -12.66
C LYS A 143 -6.11 -15.70 -13.73
N ARG A 144 -5.49 -16.11 -14.84
CA ARG A 144 -5.16 -15.25 -15.97
C ARG A 144 -6.42 -14.72 -16.67
N ILE A 145 -7.39 -15.57 -16.95
CA ILE A 145 -8.68 -15.16 -17.54
C ILE A 145 -9.42 -14.20 -16.61
N ASN A 146 -9.52 -14.54 -15.32
CA ASN A 146 -10.19 -13.67 -14.34
C ASN A 146 -9.53 -12.29 -14.25
N ARG A 147 -8.19 -12.23 -14.24
CA ARG A 147 -7.46 -10.97 -14.25
C ARG A 147 -7.69 -10.17 -15.53
N TYR A 148 -7.62 -10.82 -16.68
CA TYR A 148 -7.87 -10.17 -17.96
C TYR A 148 -9.24 -9.49 -17.98
N ILE A 149 -10.29 -10.20 -17.53
CA ILE A 149 -11.66 -9.65 -17.45
C ILE A 149 -11.71 -8.39 -16.55
N LYS A 150 -11.02 -8.40 -15.42
CA LYS A 150 -10.98 -7.25 -14.50
C LYS A 150 -10.15 -6.09 -15.06
N LEU A 151 -8.96 -6.37 -15.57
CA LEU A 151 -8.02 -5.36 -16.04
C LEU A 151 -8.54 -4.56 -17.23
N ARG A 152 -9.30 -5.19 -18.13
CA ARG A 152 -9.90 -4.51 -19.28
C ARG A 152 -10.94 -3.44 -18.90
N MET A 153 -11.42 -3.45 -17.65
CA MET A 153 -12.36 -2.45 -17.14
C MET A 153 -11.73 -1.07 -16.97
N PHE A 154 -10.43 -1.02 -16.68
CA PHE A 154 -9.73 0.22 -16.38
C PHE A 154 -9.56 1.08 -17.63
N SER A 155 -9.70 2.40 -17.41
CA SER A 155 -9.47 3.45 -18.42
C SER A 155 -8.24 4.29 -18.06
N HIS A 156 -7.91 4.41 -16.77
CA HIS A 156 -6.78 5.20 -16.28
C HIS A 156 -6.02 4.40 -15.20
N VAL A 157 -4.71 4.51 -15.20
CA VAL A 157 -3.82 3.84 -14.24
C VAL A 157 -2.76 4.83 -13.78
N THR A 158 -2.62 5.00 -12.47
CA THR A 158 -1.48 5.75 -11.90
C THR A 158 -0.20 4.98 -12.16
N CYS A 159 0.75 5.63 -12.82
CA CYS A 159 2.00 5.06 -13.28
C CYS A 159 3.21 5.62 -12.52
N TYR A 160 3.00 6.27 -11.39
CA TYR A 160 3.99 6.85 -10.50
C TYR A 160 5.10 7.64 -11.24
N SER A 161 5.92 6.97 -12.08
CA SER A 161 7.01 7.58 -12.86
C SER A 161 7.20 6.90 -14.22
N LEU A 162 7.99 7.51 -15.09
CA LEU A 162 8.41 6.92 -16.38
C LEU A 162 9.15 5.58 -16.15
N PHE A 163 9.91 5.46 -15.07
CA PHE A 163 10.64 4.24 -14.72
C PHE A 163 9.72 3.03 -14.55
N PHE A 164 8.47 3.23 -14.07
CA PHE A 164 7.50 2.15 -13.87
C PHE A 164 6.45 2.03 -14.98
N LYS A 165 6.50 2.85 -16.04
CA LYS A 165 5.51 2.83 -17.12
C LYS A 165 5.40 1.46 -17.78
N ASP A 166 6.52 0.89 -18.22
CA ASP A 166 6.56 -0.42 -18.87
C ASP A 166 6.12 -1.56 -17.92
N VAL A 167 6.42 -1.43 -16.63
CA VAL A 167 5.99 -2.40 -15.60
C VAL A 167 4.45 -2.43 -15.53
N LEU A 168 3.80 -1.28 -15.39
CA LEU A 168 2.35 -1.20 -15.33
C LEU A 168 1.70 -1.52 -16.67
N TYR A 169 2.31 -1.12 -17.78
CA TYR A 169 1.84 -1.49 -19.11
C TYR A 169 1.79 -3.02 -19.29
N ARG A 170 2.85 -3.74 -18.89
CA ARG A 170 2.86 -5.21 -18.89
C ARG A 170 1.85 -5.80 -17.90
N ALA A 171 1.74 -5.23 -16.70
CA ALA A 171 0.81 -5.69 -15.68
C ALA A 171 -0.66 -5.57 -16.14
N PHE A 172 -0.99 -4.53 -16.90
CA PHE A 172 -2.31 -4.30 -17.48
C PHE A 172 -2.49 -4.87 -18.90
N ASN A 173 -1.75 -5.94 -19.20
CA ASN A 173 -1.86 -6.69 -20.46
C ASN A 173 -1.52 -5.87 -21.72
N LYS A 174 -0.59 -4.94 -21.64
CA LYS A 174 -0.15 -4.08 -22.74
C LYS A 174 -1.34 -3.38 -23.44
N ASN A 175 -2.24 -2.82 -22.64
CA ASN A 175 -3.47 -2.23 -23.13
C ASN A 175 -3.28 -0.74 -23.47
N ASP A 176 -3.19 -0.43 -24.77
CA ASP A 176 -3.03 0.95 -25.27
C ASP A 176 -4.27 1.83 -25.11
N ALA A 177 -5.44 1.25 -24.77
CA ALA A 177 -6.65 2.00 -24.47
C ALA A 177 -6.69 2.54 -23.02
N ILE A 178 -5.62 2.36 -22.26
CA ILE A 178 -5.46 2.88 -20.91
C ILE A 178 -4.55 4.10 -20.92
N ASP A 179 -5.01 5.18 -20.28
CA ASP A 179 -4.18 6.34 -20.00
C ASP A 179 -3.31 6.08 -18.75
N TYR A 180 -2.00 6.05 -18.93
CA TYR A 180 -1.02 5.87 -17.86
C TYR A 180 -0.59 7.23 -17.32
N LEU A 181 -1.09 7.58 -16.13
CA LEU A 181 -0.92 8.90 -15.52
C LEU A 181 0.30 8.94 -14.60
N PHE A 182 1.18 9.90 -14.81
CA PHE A 182 2.39 10.11 -14.00
C PHE A 182 2.08 10.96 -12.77
N LEU A 183 1.36 10.40 -11.82
CA LEU A 183 0.96 11.04 -10.58
C LEU A 183 1.52 10.26 -9.38
N GLY A 184 1.78 10.97 -8.28
CA GLY A 184 2.28 10.36 -7.05
C GLY A 184 1.20 9.57 -6.31
N GLN A 185 1.54 9.08 -5.13
CA GLN A 185 0.61 8.28 -4.31
C GLN A 185 -0.14 9.19 -3.33
N PRO A 186 -1.49 9.20 -3.32
CA PRO A 186 -2.27 9.99 -2.35
C PRO A 186 -1.86 9.80 -0.89
N ARG A 187 -1.52 8.58 -0.48
CA ARG A 187 -1.09 8.27 0.90
C ARG A 187 0.21 8.99 1.30
N ASN A 188 1.04 9.35 0.32
CA ASN A 188 2.32 10.00 0.58
C ASN A 188 2.17 11.39 1.19
N ASP A 189 1.04 12.07 0.96
CA ASP A 189 0.74 13.37 1.55
C ASP A 189 0.67 13.33 3.09
N THR A 190 0.58 12.14 3.69
CA THR A 190 0.51 11.96 5.14
C THR A 190 1.84 11.67 5.83
N ILE A 191 2.92 11.40 5.05
CA ILE A 191 4.20 10.94 5.60
C ILE A 191 4.94 12.05 6.33
N LEU A 192 4.99 13.24 5.73
CA LEU A 192 5.57 14.42 6.37
C LEU A 192 4.45 15.23 7.02
N ALA A 193 4.35 15.16 8.34
CA ALA A 193 3.45 16.01 9.08
C ALA A 193 3.82 17.49 8.89
N GLU A 194 2.84 18.39 8.85
CA GLU A 194 3.08 19.84 8.72
C GLU A 194 3.96 20.41 9.84
N SER A 195 3.91 19.80 11.05
CA SER A 195 4.67 20.19 12.22
C SER A 195 6.11 19.63 12.25
N GLY A 196 6.49 18.74 11.36
CA GLY A 196 7.79 18.04 11.44
C GLY A 196 7.96 17.10 12.65
N GLU A 197 7.00 17.06 13.54
CA GLU A 197 7.02 16.22 14.73
C GLU A 197 6.53 14.81 14.44
N CYS A 198 7.17 13.84 15.10
CA CYS A 198 6.73 12.46 15.08
C CYS A 198 5.36 12.33 15.77
N LYS A 199 4.31 12.08 14.99
CA LYS A 199 2.95 11.85 15.49
C LYS A 199 2.71 10.42 15.95
N ILE A 200 3.76 9.68 16.29
CA ILE A 200 3.54 8.41 16.99
C ILE A 200 2.86 8.76 18.30
N ASP A 201 1.55 8.51 18.34
CA ASP A 201 0.77 8.66 19.54
C ASP A 201 1.40 7.82 20.66
N LEU A 202 1.41 8.32 21.87
CA LEU A 202 1.89 7.68 23.10
C LEU A 202 1.38 6.24 23.28
N THR A 203 0.28 5.87 22.61
CA THR A 203 -0.19 4.49 22.53
C THR A 203 0.83 3.54 21.90
N ILE A 204 1.70 4.00 21.00
CA ILE A 204 2.78 3.15 20.44
C ILE A 204 3.96 3.10 21.42
N SER A 205 4.24 4.17 22.13
CA SER A 205 5.25 4.15 23.20
C SER A 205 4.87 3.22 24.35
N SER A 206 3.58 2.97 24.56
CA SER A 206 3.09 2.01 25.56
C SER A 206 3.29 0.54 25.19
N LEU A 207 3.67 0.26 23.92
CA LEU A 207 4.00 -1.10 23.45
C LEU A 207 5.35 -1.62 23.93
N GLY A 208 6.25 -0.71 24.29
CA GLY A 208 7.46 -1.03 25.01
C GLY A 208 7.38 -0.41 26.41
N SER A 209 7.99 -1.01 27.40
CA SER A 209 8.10 -0.49 28.76
C SER A 209 9.00 0.77 28.83
N PHE A 210 8.91 1.66 27.81
CA PHE A 210 9.72 2.88 27.69
C PHE A 210 8.98 4.07 28.31
N SER A 211 9.71 4.93 29.00
CA SER A 211 9.21 6.26 29.30
C SER A 211 9.13 7.08 28.01
N GLU A 212 8.24 8.07 27.98
CA GLU A 212 8.11 9.02 26.87
C GLU A 212 9.46 9.65 26.51
N LYS A 213 10.21 10.10 27.51
CA LYS A 213 11.54 10.69 27.34
C LYS A 213 12.51 9.71 26.66
N GLU A 214 12.57 8.48 27.14
CA GLU A 214 13.44 7.43 26.57
C GLU A 214 13.06 7.15 25.12
N PHE A 215 11.77 7.04 24.83
CA PHE A 215 11.26 6.80 23.48
C PHE A 215 11.68 7.90 22.50
N PHE A 216 11.48 9.18 22.85
CA PHE A 216 11.82 10.29 21.96
C PHE A 216 13.33 10.47 21.77
N GLN A 217 14.12 10.15 22.78
CA GLN A 217 15.60 10.22 22.70
C GLN A 217 16.24 9.02 21.99
N SER A 218 15.50 7.93 21.79
CA SER A 218 16.02 6.73 21.14
C SER A 218 16.04 6.88 19.62
N LYS A 219 17.05 6.28 18.97
CA LYS A 219 17.05 6.03 17.53
C LYS A 219 16.01 4.94 17.21
N LYS A 220 15.09 5.24 16.35
CA LYS A 220 13.96 4.37 15.98
C LYS A 220 14.17 3.74 14.62
N ILE A 221 14.17 2.42 14.56
CA ILE A 221 14.39 1.65 13.33
C ILE A 221 13.14 0.87 13.00
N LEU A 222 12.62 1.01 11.79
CA LEU A 222 11.52 0.19 11.29
C LEU A 222 12.09 -1.00 10.50
N TYR A 223 11.87 -2.21 10.99
CA TYR A 223 12.24 -3.45 10.31
C TYR A 223 11.02 -4.18 9.78
N CYS A 224 10.82 -4.17 8.46
CA CYS A 224 9.63 -4.70 7.79
C CYS A 224 10.00 -5.59 6.59
N PRO A 225 10.36 -6.87 6.82
CA PRO A 225 10.64 -7.81 5.74
C PRO A 225 9.37 -8.19 4.99
N THR A 226 9.52 -8.48 3.71
CA THR A 226 8.43 -8.93 2.84
C THR A 226 8.03 -10.38 3.16
N TRP A 227 6.75 -10.66 3.10
CA TRP A 227 6.24 -12.03 3.21
C TRP A 227 6.66 -12.91 2.03
N ARG A 228 6.75 -14.22 2.26
CA ARG A 228 7.03 -15.26 1.26
C ARG A 228 5.82 -16.20 1.15
N ASN A 229 5.47 -16.57 -0.07
CA ASN A 229 4.45 -17.61 -0.33
C ASN A 229 5.04 -19.02 -0.35
N TYR A 230 6.37 -19.15 -0.36
CA TYR A 230 7.11 -20.41 -0.48
C TYR A 230 7.88 -20.80 0.78
N ALA A 231 7.93 -19.92 1.79
CA ALA A 231 8.63 -20.15 3.05
C ALA A 231 8.12 -19.19 4.15
N LYS A 232 8.49 -19.45 5.40
CA LYS A 232 8.35 -18.45 6.46
C LYS A 232 9.31 -17.28 6.22
N THR A 233 8.86 -16.07 6.45
CA THR A 233 9.72 -14.89 6.43
C THR A 233 10.56 -14.83 7.69
N ARG A 234 11.84 -14.52 7.57
CA ARG A 234 12.78 -14.48 8.70
C ARG A 234 13.10 -13.05 9.11
N PHE A 235 13.06 -12.80 10.42
CA PHE A 235 13.73 -11.66 11.03
C PHE A 235 15.15 -12.07 11.40
N PHE A 236 16.10 -11.16 11.24
CA PHE A 236 17.53 -11.37 11.57
C PHE A 236 18.07 -12.70 11.00
N PRO A 237 18.03 -12.89 9.66
CA PRO A 237 18.35 -14.16 9.01
C PRO A 237 19.86 -14.43 8.92
N PHE A 238 20.61 -14.10 9.97
CA PHE A 238 22.07 -14.24 10.02
C PHE A 238 22.45 -15.53 10.72
N THR A 239 23.43 -16.23 10.19
CA THR A 239 23.96 -17.48 10.78
C THR A 239 24.77 -17.21 12.04
N ASP A 240 25.35 -16.01 12.15
CA ASP A 240 26.15 -15.49 13.25
C ASP A 240 25.33 -14.62 14.23
N PHE A 241 24.00 -14.79 14.25
CA PHE A 241 23.13 -13.98 15.09
C PHE A 241 23.26 -14.33 16.58
N GLU A 242 23.57 -13.30 17.41
CA GLU A 242 23.74 -13.41 18.85
C GLU A 242 22.77 -12.47 19.61
N PRO A 243 21.69 -12.99 20.22
CA PRO A 243 20.66 -12.16 20.86
C PRO A 243 21.17 -11.36 22.06
N ILE A 244 22.14 -11.90 22.83
CA ILE A 244 22.72 -11.22 24.00
C ILE A 244 23.55 -10.01 23.54
N GLU A 245 24.31 -10.17 22.47
CA GLU A 245 25.09 -9.08 21.88
C GLU A 245 24.16 -8.00 21.31
N LEU A 246 23.10 -8.40 20.60
CA LEU A 246 22.09 -7.46 20.10
C LEU A 246 21.46 -6.66 21.23
N ASN A 247 21.02 -7.31 22.32
CA ASN A 247 20.40 -6.61 23.44
C ASN A 247 21.34 -5.56 24.04
N ARG A 248 22.58 -5.96 24.32
CA ARG A 248 23.61 -5.05 24.86
C ARG A 248 23.85 -3.86 23.93
N PHE A 249 23.98 -4.12 22.63
CA PHE A 249 24.21 -3.09 21.61
C PHE A 249 23.05 -2.08 21.54
N LEU A 250 21.79 -2.56 21.52
CA LEU A 250 20.62 -1.70 21.48
C LEU A 250 20.51 -0.81 22.73
N GLU A 251 20.86 -1.34 23.89
CA GLU A 251 20.89 -0.57 25.14
C GLU A 251 21.99 0.50 25.12
N GLN A 252 23.23 0.12 24.76
CA GLN A 252 24.38 1.04 24.71
C GLN A 252 24.19 2.17 23.71
N LYS A 253 23.58 1.89 22.56
CA LYS A 253 23.37 2.86 21.49
C LYS A 253 22.02 3.57 21.56
N ASN A 254 21.21 3.27 22.57
CA ASN A 254 19.86 3.81 22.74
C ASN A 254 19.01 3.64 21.48
N ILE A 255 18.92 2.40 20.95
CA ILE A 255 18.19 2.06 19.73
C ILE A 255 16.94 1.26 20.10
N ILE A 256 15.81 1.53 19.42
CA ILE A 256 14.61 0.71 19.44
C ILE A 256 14.33 0.21 18.02
N ILE A 257 14.13 -1.09 17.87
CA ILE A 257 13.76 -1.72 16.60
C ILE A 257 12.26 -2.06 16.63
N PHE A 258 11.50 -1.48 15.73
CA PHE A 258 10.09 -1.82 15.52
C PHE A 258 9.99 -2.86 14.42
N THR A 259 9.51 -4.07 14.76
CA THR A 259 9.30 -5.16 13.80
C THR A 259 7.88 -5.15 13.30
N ARG A 260 7.68 -5.19 11.97
CA ARG A 260 6.36 -5.22 11.35
C ARG A 260 6.17 -6.49 10.54
N GLU A 261 5.26 -7.32 10.99
CA GLU A 261 4.85 -8.56 10.33
C GLU A 261 3.69 -8.31 9.36
N HIS A 262 3.61 -9.10 8.30
CA HIS A 262 2.45 -9.09 7.42
C HIS A 262 1.30 -9.88 8.08
N PRO A 263 0.05 -9.36 8.15
CA PRO A 263 -1.02 -9.94 8.97
C PRO A 263 -1.46 -11.35 8.55
N TYR A 264 -1.17 -11.78 7.31
CA TYR A 264 -1.64 -13.05 6.76
C TYR A 264 -0.56 -14.13 6.65
N TYR A 265 0.68 -13.86 7.05
CA TYR A 265 1.80 -14.79 6.84
C TYR A 265 2.59 -14.99 8.11
N LYS A 266 3.11 -16.23 8.28
CA LYS A 266 3.93 -16.58 9.44
C LYS A 266 5.36 -16.11 9.28
N PHE A 267 5.91 -15.62 10.38
CA PHE A 267 7.30 -15.18 10.50
C PHE A 267 8.08 -16.15 11.38
N GLU A 268 9.38 -16.20 11.15
CA GLU A 268 10.34 -16.94 11.96
C GLU A 268 11.28 -15.93 12.61
N LYS A 269 11.40 -16.01 13.93
CA LYS A 269 12.29 -15.18 14.74
C LYS A 269 13.37 -16.07 15.37
N PRO A 270 14.62 -15.62 15.48
CA PRO A 270 15.64 -16.33 16.24
C PRO A 270 15.22 -16.49 17.70
N ARG A 271 15.71 -17.55 18.35
CA ARG A 271 15.49 -17.77 19.78
C ARG A 271 16.12 -16.65 20.59
N GLY A 272 15.48 -16.26 21.70
CA GLY A 272 15.99 -15.24 22.62
C GLY A 272 15.62 -13.81 22.24
N ILE A 273 15.06 -13.57 21.03
CA ILE A 273 14.67 -12.23 20.60
C ILE A 273 13.47 -11.70 21.38
N GLU A 274 12.62 -12.59 21.86
CA GLU A 274 11.44 -12.32 22.67
C GLU A 274 11.77 -11.69 24.02
N ASN A 275 13.01 -11.85 24.48
CA ASN A 275 13.51 -11.31 25.76
C ASN A 275 14.14 -9.90 25.59
N ILE A 276 14.29 -9.40 24.36
CA ILE A 276 14.89 -8.11 24.08
C ILE A 276 13.84 -7.03 24.11
N LYS A 277 13.78 -6.25 25.20
CA LYS A 277 12.78 -5.18 25.39
C LYS A 277 12.79 -4.11 24.30
N ARG A 278 13.97 -3.86 23.69
CA ARG A 278 14.15 -2.86 22.64
C ARG A 278 13.76 -3.33 21.24
N ILE A 279 13.17 -4.53 21.13
CA ILE A 279 12.54 -5.02 19.92
C ILE A 279 11.02 -5.04 20.11
N VAL A 280 10.34 -4.11 19.49
CA VAL A 280 8.90 -3.85 19.69
C VAL A 280 8.10 -4.31 18.48
N PRO A 281 7.16 -5.25 18.63
CA PRO A 281 6.26 -5.61 17.55
C PRO A 281 5.30 -4.45 17.22
N LEU A 282 5.25 -4.06 15.95
CA LEU A 282 4.36 -3.02 15.41
C LEU A 282 3.45 -3.61 14.34
N ASN A 283 2.66 -4.62 14.73
CA ASN A 283 1.79 -5.35 13.83
C ASN A 283 0.52 -4.57 13.46
N ALA A 284 -0.23 -5.07 12.47
CA ALA A 284 -1.41 -4.36 11.94
C ALA A 284 -2.59 -4.27 12.92
N ASP A 285 -2.65 -5.12 13.94
CA ASP A 285 -3.61 -5.04 15.05
C ASP A 285 -3.37 -3.84 15.95
N VAL A 286 -2.10 -3.45 16.10
CA VAL A 286 -1.66 -2.30 16.89
C VAL A 286 -1.67 -1.02 16.05
N LEU A 287 -1.06 -1.08 14.87
CA LEU A 287 -0.99 0.03 13.93
C LEU A 287 -1.43 -0.45 12.54
N PRO A 288 -2.71 -0.29 12.18
CA PRO A 288 -3.24 -0.81 10.92
C PRO A 288 -2.50 -0.29 9.68
N ASP A 289 -2.12 0.99 9.66
CA ASP A 289 -1.37 1.63 8.58
C ASP A 289 -0.16 2.37 9.14
N VAL A 290 1.04 1.94 8.76
CA VAL A 290 2.30 2.55 9.19
C VAL A 290 2.69 3.76 8.34
N THR A 291 2.08 3.95 7.16
CA THR A 291 2.47 4.99 6.20
C THR A 291 2.49 6.40 6.81
N PRO A 292 1.48 6.85 7.56
CA PRO A 292 1.49 8.19 8.16
C PRO A 292 2.58 8.42 9.22
N TYR A 293 3.21 7.34 9.68
CA TYR A 293 4.21 7.37 10.76
C TYR A 293 5.64 7.12 10.28
N LEU A 294 5.85 7.01 8.97
CA LEU A 294 7.17 6.69 8.42
C LEU A 294 8.23 7.73 8.80
N SER A 295 7.85 9.01 8.91
CA SER A 295 8.77 10.08 9.34
C SER A 295 9.29 9.92 10.77
N CYS A 296 8.64 9.11 11.60
CA CYS A 296 9.05 8.88 12.98
C CYS A 296 10.27 7.95 13.11
N PHE A 297 10.59 7.20 12.08
CA PHE A 297 11.73 6.28 12.10
C PHE A 297 12.97 6.93 11.49
N ASP A 298 14.14 6.61 12.04
CA ASP A 298 15.44 7.18 11.64
C ASP A 298 16.16 6.33 10.59
N LEU A 299 15.79 5.05 10.51
CA LEU A 299 16.30 4.07 9.54
C LEU A 299 15.19 3.06 9.23
N MET A 300 15.08 2.67 7.97
CA MET A 300 14.27 1.51 7.58
C MET A 300 15.18 0.34 7.20
N ILE A 301 14.84 -0.86 7.69
CA ILE A 301 15.44 -2.11 7.27
C ILE A 301 14.36 -2.95 6.61
N THR A 302 14.61 -3.42 5.41
CA THR A 302 13.66 -4.23 4.64
C THR A 302 14.41 -5.18 3.70
N ASP A 303 13.67 -5.82 2.78
CA ASP A 303 14.23 -6.65 1.72
C ASP A 303 13.59 -6.29 0.37
N TYR A 304 12.39 -6.82 0.05
CA TYR A 304 11.70 -6.67 -1.24
C TYR A 304 10.38 -5.90 -1.11
N SER A 305 10.15 -5.18 0.00
CA SER A 305 8.92 -4.44 0.24
C SER A 305 8.96 -3.06 -0.40
N SER A 306 7.90 -2.70 -1.13
CA SER A 306 7.78 -1.38 -1.76
C SER A 306 7.62 -0.21 -0.79
N ILE A 307 7.40 -0.47 0.49
CA ILE A 307 7.25 0.58 1.50
C ILE A 307 8.51 1.46 1.63
N PHE A 308 9.68 0.94 1.25
CA PHE A 308 10.90 1.74 1.29
C PHE A 308 10.82 2.93 0.33
N ILE A 309 10.09 2.81 -0.79
CA ILE A 309 9.88 3.92 -1.72
C ILE A 309 9.06 5.03 -1.07
N ASP A 310 8.04 4.67 -0.28
CA ASP A 310 7.30 5.66 0.52
C ASP A 310 8.20 6.28 1.60
N PHE A 311 9.05 5.46 2.24
CA PHE A 311 9.98 5.94 3.26
C PHE A 311 11.03 6.90 2.71
N MET A 312 11.40 6.81 1.42
CA MET A 312 12.34 7.74 0.78
C MET A 312 11.91 9.20 0.85
N ILE A 313 10.60 9.47 1.03
CA ILE A 313 10.05 10.81 1.27
C ILE A 313 10.67 11.49 2.49
N THR A 314 11.07 10.70 3.47
CA THR A 314 11.70 11.20 4.70
C THR A 314 13.16 11.60 4.51
N GLU A 315 13.75 11.30 3.36
CA GLU A 315 15.18 11.46 3.03
C GLU A 315 16.11 10.68 3.97
N LYS A 316 15.55 9.82 4.83
CA LYS A 316 16.29 8.99 5.77
C LYS A 316 16.77 7.69 5.13
N PRO A 317 17.84 7.05 5.69
CA PRO A 317 18.47 5.89 5.11
C PRO A 317 17.59 4.64 5.10
N VAL A 318 17.79 3.80 4.08
CA VAL A 318 17.22 2.45 3.99
C VAL A 318 18.35 1.45 3.80
N ALA A 319 18.30 0.34 4.52
CA ALA A 319 19.19 -0.80 4.35
C ALA A 319 18.40 -2.07 3.99
N PHE A 320 19.04 -2.97 3.25
CA PHE A 320 18.37 -4.16 2.71
C PHE A 320 19.01 -5.44 3.23
N ILE A 321 18.19 -6.44 3.58
CA ILE A 321 18.62 -7.80 3.97
C ILE A 321 18.08 -8.81 2.96
N PRO A 322 18.66 -8.95 1.76
CA PRO A 322 18.18 -9.80 0.70
C PRO A 322 18.67 -11.26 0.85
N TYR A 323 18.36 -11.91 1.97
CA TYR A 323 18.93 -13.21 2.38
C TYR A 323 18.57 -14.40 1.49
N ASP A 324 17.56 -14.27 0.63
CA ASP A 324 17.09 -15.31 -0.30
C ASP A 324 16.84 -14.76 -1.71
N LEU A 325 17.67 -13.79 -2.15
CA LEU A 325 17.48 -13.01 -3.37
C LEU A 325 17.25 -13.88 -4.61
N GLU A 326 18.13 -14.83 -4.88
CA GLU A 326 18.04 -15.71 -6.07
C GLU A 326 16.74 -16.54 -6.07
N LYS A 327 16.37 -17.07 -4.89
CA LYS A 327 15.14 -17.84 -4.73
C LYS A 327 13.90 -16.97 -4.93
N TYR A 328 13.92 -15.77 -4.38
CA TYR A 328 12.82 -14.80 -4.51
C TYR A 328 12.65 -14.36 -5.97
N GLU A 329 13.75 -14.05 -6.66
CA GLU A 329 13.73 -13.66 -8.06
C GLU A 329 13.17 -14.78 -8.97
N LYS A 330 13.57 -16.03 -8.73
CA LYS A 330 13.08 -17.20 -9.47
C LYS A 330 11.59 -17.45 -9.25
N LEU A 331 11.10 -17.39 -8.02
CA LEU A 331 9.73 -17.80 -7.66
C LEU A 331 8.70 -16.66 -7.75
N VAL A 332 9.08 -15.44 -7.43
CA VAL A 332 8.20 -14.26 -7.42
C VAL A 332 8.52 -13.34 -8.59
N GLY A 333 9.79 -13.04 -8.79
CA GLY A 333 10.30 -12.12 -9.79
C GLY A 333 10.18 -10.67 -9.42
N PHE A 334 11.10 -9.87 -9.96
CA PHE A 334 11.07 -8.41 -9.83
C PHE A 334 10.57 -7.76 -11.11
N SER A 335 9.91 -6.63 -10.96
CA SER A 335 9.41 -5.83 -12.10
C SER A 335 10.54 -5.16 -12.89
N LYS A 336 11.64 -4.87 -12.21
CA LYS A 336 12.92 -4.36 -12.69
C LYS A 336 14.05 -5.08 -11.96
N PRO A 337 15.28 -5.11 -12.47
CA PRO A 337 16.42 -5.69 -11.76
C PRO A 337 16.56 -5.13 -10.34
N TYR A 338 16.73 -6.01 -9.35
CA TYR A 338 16.73 -5.61 -7.94
C TYR A 338 17.78 -4.52 -7.62
N LYS A 339 18.95 -4.57 -8.28
CA LYS A 339 20.01 -3.57 -8.12
C LYS A 339 19.63 -2.19 -8.67
N GLU A 340 18.74 -2.11 -9.64
CA GLU A 340 18.24 -0.84 -10.18
C GLU A 340 17.17 -0.21 -9.28
N ILE A 341 16.49 -1.04 -8.48
CA ILE A 341 15.41 -0.61 -7.57
C ILE A 341 15.97 -0.19 -6.20
N THR A 342 17.14 -0.74 -5.80
CA THR A 342 17.72 -0.54 -4.49
C THR A 342 19.07 0.18 -4.56
N SER A 343 19.46 0.87 -3.48
CA SER A 343 20.74 1.61 -3.41
C SER A 343 21.98 0.72 -3.34
N GLY A 344 21.83 -0.61 -3.32
CA GLY A 344 22.93 -1.55 -3.17
C GLY A 344 23.54 -1.66 -1.77
N LYS A 345 22.92 -1.04 -0.75
CA LYS A 345 23.34 -1.13 0.64
C LYS A 345 22.79 -2.40 1.28
N TYR A 346 23.45 -3.52 1.04
CA TYR A 346 23.02 -4.84 1.49
C TYR A 346 23.74 -5.26 2.76
N ILE A 347 22.98 -5.88 3.66
CA ILE A 347 23.47 -6.46 4.93
C ILE A 347 23.44 -7.97 4.78
N HIS A 348 24.58 -8.62 4.94
CA HIS A 348 24.76 -10.07 4.77
C HIS A 348 25.18 -10.79 6.06
N SER A 349 25.63 -10.05 7.10
CA SER A 349 26.07 -10.62 8.37
C SER A 349 25.51 -9.83 9.55
N PHE A 350 25.51 -10.45 10.72
CA PHE A 350 25.11 -9.79 11.96
C PHE A 350 26.01 -8.64 12.33
N SER A 351 27.31 -8.80 12.13
CA SER A 351 28.28 -7.72 12.37
C SER A 351 28.01 -6.50 11.47
N GLN A 352 27.71 -6.71 10.16
CA GLN A 352 27.29 -5.61 9.27
C GLN A 352 25.99 -4.97 9.72
N PHE A 353 25.04 -5.76 10.22
CA PHE A 353 23.79 -5.26 10.77
C PHE A 353 24.04 -4.32 11.94
N LEU A 354 24.83 -4.73 12.94
CA LEU A 354 25.20 -3.88 14.07
C LEU A 354 25.92 -2.60 13.64
N HIS A 355 26.82 -2.70 12.67
CA HIS A 355 27.53 -1.53 12.11
C HIS A 355 26.53 -0.54 11.49
N VAL A 356 25.59 -1.01 10.68
CA VAL A 356 24.59 -0.15 9.99
C VAL A 356 23.65 0.52 10.99
N ILE A 357 23.13 -0.21 11.97
CA ILE A 357 22.18 0.37 12.93
C ILE A 357 22.83 1.32 13.91
N GLY A 358 24.12 1.12 14.21
CA GLY A 358 24.89 1.96 15.12
C GLY A 358 25.57 3.18 14.49
N ASN A 359 25.56 3.29 13.16
CA ASN A 359 26.21 4.37 12.41
C ASN A 359 25.22 5.45 11.98
N ASP A 360 25.36 6.66 12.53
CA ASP A 360 24.49 7.80 12.22
C ASP A 360 24.85 8.48 10.88
N SER A 361 26.06 8.21 10.35
CA SER A 361 26.48 8.73 9.03
C SER A 361 26.03 7.88 7.85
N PHE A 362 25.20 6.85 8.08
CA PHE A 362 24.65 6.04 7.02
C PHE A 362 23.71 6.91 6.14
N SER A 363 24.20 7.29 4.95
CA SER A 363 23.53 8.28 4.09
C SER A 363 22.24 7.75 3.48
N GLY A 364 21.25 8.62 3.31
CA GLY A 364 20.04 8.37 2.52
C GLY A 364 20.32 8.24 1.02
N TYR A 365 19.26 8.34 0.22
CA TYR A 365 19.33 8.30 -1.24
C TYR A 365 19.76 9.65 -1.83
N THR A 366 20.40 9.59 -3.01
CA THR A 366 20.68 10.81 -3.78
C THR A 366 19.39 11.38 -4.39
N LYS A 367 19.36 12.70 -4.64
CA LYS A 367 18.21 13.37 -5.31
C LYS A 367 17.94 12.78 -6.69
N GLU A 368 19.00 12.43 -7.43
CA GLU A 368 18.90 11.79 -8.74
C GLU A 368 18.19 10.42 -8.64
N TYR A 369 18.54 9.61 -7.66
CA TYR A 369 17.88 8.33 -7.43
C TYR A 369 16.40 8.52 -7.08
N LEU A 370 16.07 9.50 -6.21
CA LEU A 370 14.70 9.82 -5.83
C LEU A 370 13.85 10.26 -7.02
N SER A 371 14.43 11.00 -7.98
CA SER A 371 13.71 11.49 -9.15
C SER A 371 13.16 10.37 -10.04
N ASN A 372 13.85 9.23 -10.13
CA ASN A 372 13.40 8.08 -10.90
C ASN A 372 12.07 7.51 -10.40
N PHE A 373 11.78 7.65 -9.11
CA PHE A 373 10.57 7.13 -8.48
C PHE A 373 9.42 8.13 -8.39
N ASN A 374 9.67 9.41 -8.80
CA ASN A 374 8.70 10.50 -8.68
C ASN A 374 8.08 10.59 -7.27
N VAL A 375 8.93 10.50 -6.26
CA VAL A 375 8.51 10.51 -4.86
C VAL A 375 8.22 11.95 -4.45
N LYS A 376 6.94 12.28 -4.32
CA LYS A 376 6.46 13.59 -3.88
C LYS A 376 5.92 13.48 -2.47
N SER A 377 6.29 14.42 -1.62
CA SER A 377 5.86 14.47 -0.23
C SER A 377 4.52 15.17 -0.02
N ARG A 378 4.05 15.96 -0.99
CA ARG A 378 2.82 16.77 -0.88
C ARG A 378 2.15 16.97 -2.23
N GLY A 379 0.85 17.27 -2.19
CA GLY A 379 0.07 17.63 -3.37
C GLY A 379 -0.44 16.46 -4.20
N ASN A 380 -0.14 15.23 -3.80
CA ASN A 380 -0.57 14.05 -4.55
C ASN A 380 -2.10 13.92 -4.60
N CYS A 381 -2.78 14.11 -3.47
CA CYS A 381 -4.26 14.09 -3.43
C CYS A 381 -4.86 15.19 -4.30
N LEU A 382 -4.29 16.40 -4.28
CA LEU A 382 -4.77 17.52 -5.06
C LEU A 382 -4.62 17.25 -6.57
N GLU A 383 -3.47 16.76 -7.02
CA GLU A 383 -3.24 16.42 -8.43
C GLU A 383 -4.25 15.37 -8.93
N HIS A 384 -4.51 14.32 -8.14
CA HIS A 384 -5.53 13.32 -8.46
C HIS A 384 -6.95 13.91 -8.47
N TYR A 385 -7.26 14.79 -7.52
CA TYR A 385 -8.57 15.45 -7.47
C TYR A 385 -8.83 16.30 -8.71
N LEU A 386 -7.88 17.15 -9.08
CA LEU A 386 -7.95 17.99 -10.30
C LEU A 386 -8.08 17.10 -11.55
N LYS A 387 -7.32 16.00 -11.61
CA LYS A 387 -7.41 15.07 -12.74
C LYS A 387 -8.79 14.39 -12.83
N ILE A 388 -9.39 14.04 -11.70
CA ILE A 388 -10.75 13.47 -11.67
C ILE A 388 -11.77 14.49 -12.14
N GLN A 389 -11.67 15.77 -11.74
CA GLN A 389 -12.57 16.84 -12.19
C GLN A 389 -12.45 17.04 -13.72
N GLU A 390 -11.23 17.10 -14.25
CA GLU A 390 -10.96 17.16 -15.69
C GLU A 390 -11.61 16.00 -16.45
N LEU A 391 -11.42 14.76 -15.98
CA LEU A 391 -11.96 13.56 -16.62
C LEU A 391 -13.49 13.46 -16.56
N ILE A 392 -14.09 13.96 -15.49
CA ILE A 392 -15.55 13.97 -15.33
C ILE A 392 -16.19 15.12 -16.11
N LYS A 393 -15.39 16.14 -16.51
CA LYS A 393 -15.86 17.37 -17.15
C LYS A 393 -16.98 18.05 -16.32
N LEU A 394 -16.63 18.31 -15.07
CA LEU A 394 -17.41 19.22 -14.24
C LEU A 394 -16.98 20.65 -14.68
N ASP A 395 -17.92 21.35 -15.30
CA ASP A 395 -17.79 22.77 -15.61
C ASP A 395 -17.81 23.62 -14.33
#